data_d5369f506ae5b93a09ddc1cd73cf0518
#
_entry.id   d5369f506ae5b93a09ddc1cd73cf0518
#
_cell.length_a   1.000
_cell.length_b   1.000
_cell.length_c   1.000
_cell.angle_alpha   90.00
_cell.angle_beta   90.00
_cell.angle_gamma   90.00
#
_symmetry.space_group_name_H-M   'P 1'
#
loop_
_entity.id
_entity.type
_entity.pdbx_description
1 polymer ?
#
loop_
_entity_poly.entity_id
_entity_poly.type
_entity_poly.pdbx_seq_one_letter_code
_entity_poly.pdbx_strand_id
1 'polypeptide(L)'
;MLLRYLKKIFYNSVAELRVKLNAAGVEQTRASFVDDPDLAAGIRAIAAEDGYIYASFYGGVVAKINANTLKVEKKLAIENGYNLEGVAISNNMLYVANSYKQVDGKWVYLNDVFVVDLATFTLKEKLAVATNPNVLMEEDDKIFLIAWDYSFVEEGYVLQIIDPANSNEVTNIGHATYMAADDDVVYLINSLTNWNVNPAVTTNHFSTYNIKTKTLNQSSFLKDDAPKELATTSTSMLQVNDDNGDIYIGTTYFAAGNGNIYRFKKDGTFIEKFDCGGQNPNSAVFFN
;
A
#
# COMPACT_ATOMS: atom_id res chain seq x y z
N MET A 1 -7.32 -12.85 -16.14
CA MET A 1 -8.64 -12.21 -16.46
C MET A 1 -9.46 -11.87 -15.21
N LEU A 2 -9.33 -12.57 -14.10
CA LEU A 2 -10.05 -12.28 -12.83
C LEU A 2 -9.48 -11.08 -12.06
N LEU A 3 -8.15 -10.87 -12.06
CA LEU A 3 -7.49 -9.74 -11.40
C LEU A 3 -8.00 -8.37 -11.91
N ARG A 4 -8.37 -8.28 -13.19
CA ARG A 4 -8.90 -7.02 -13.78
C ARG A 4 -10.23 -6.57 -13.17
N TYR A 5 -11.04 -7.49 -12.61
CA TYR A 5 -12.30 -7.14 -11.96
C TYR A 5 -12.14 -6.68 -10.51
N LEU A 6 -11.08 -7.07 -9.83
CA LEU A 6 -10.84 -6.77 -8.41
C LEU A 6 -10.20 -5.39 -8.18
N LYS A 7 -9.57 -4.79 -9.19
CA LYS A 7 -9.09 -3.38 -9.16
C LYS A 7 -10.21 -2.34 -8.99
N LYS A 8 -11.47 -2.76 -8.92
CA LYS A 8 -12.67 -1.91 -8.75
C LYS A 8 -13.23 -1.92 -7.31
N ILE A 9 -12.41 -2.27 -6.33
CA ILE A 9 -12.84 -2.34 -4.94
C ILE A 9 -12.38 -1.09 -4.19
N PHE A 10 -13.34 -0.30 -3.71
CA PHE A 10 -13.09 0.83 -2.82
C PHE A 10 -13.47 0.45 -1.39
N TYR A 11 -12.62 0.79 -0.43
CA TYR A 11 -12.98 0.69 0.97
C TYR A 11 -12.96 2.07 1.63
N ASN A 12 -13.88 2.28 2.54
CA ASN A 12 -13.86 3.40 3.45
C ASN A 12 -13.30 2.92 4.79
N SER A 13 -12.73 3.83 5.59
CA SER A 13 -12.24 3.60 6.96
C SER A 13 -13.31 3.15 7.97
N VAL A 14 -14.52 2.89 7.50
CA VAL A 14 -15.62 2.29 8.23
C VAL A 14 -15.75 0.85 7.72
N ALA A 15 -16.21 -0.10 8.52
CA ALA A 15 -16.36 -1.52 8.23
C ALA A 15 -17.23 -1.82 6.97
N GLU A 16 -17.00 -1.11 5.88
CA GLU A 16 -17.73 -1.23 4.62
C GLU A 16 -16.79 -1.53 3.47
N LEU A 17 -17.06 -2.62 2.77
CA LEU A 17 -16.45 -2.91 1.48
C LEU A 17 -17.40 -2.39 0.39
N ARG A 18 -17.08 -1.28 -0.23
CA ARG A 18 -17.81 -0.78 -1.39
C ARG A 18 -17.23 -1.42 -2.63
N VAL A 19 -17.99 -2.27 -3.29
CA VAL A 19 -17.40 -2.98 -4.39
C VAL A 19 -18.33 -3.41 -5.47
N LYS A 20 -17.73 -3.48 -6.58
CA LYS A 20 -18.11 -3.75 -7.95
C LYS A 20 -18.77 -2.55 -8.58
N LEU A 21 -17.92 -1.69 -9.10
CA LEU A 21 -18.33 -0.71 -10.09
C LEU A 21 -18.35 -1.40 -11.47
N ASN A 22 -19.33 -1.06 -12.31
CA ASN A 22 -19.23 -1.38 -13.73
C ASN A 22 -18.26 -0.44 -14.45
N ALA A 23 -18.05 -0.60 -15.75
CA ALA A 23 -17.15 0.24 -16.52
C ALA A 23 -17.51 1.75 -16.50
N ALA A 24 -18.75 2.09 -16.14
CA ALA A 24 -19.22 3.48 -15.99
C ALA A 24 -19.05 4.01 -14.55
N GLY A 25 -18.38 3.27 -13.65
CA GLY A 25 -18.20 3.68 -12.25
C GLY A 25 -19.46 3.54 -11.38
N VAL A 26 -20.50 2.86 -11.87
CA VAL A 26 -21.75 2.69 -11.12
C VAL A 26 -21.64 1.51 -10.17
N GLU A 27 -21.94 1.76 -8.89
CA GLU A 27 -21.93 0.72 -7.83
C GLU A 27 -22.94 -0.39 -8.17
N GLN A 28 -22.45 -1.63 -8.16
CA GLN A 28 -23.24 -2.83 -8.42
C GLN A 28 -23.64 -3.55 -7.15
N THR A 29 -22.76 -3.53 -6.16
CA THR A 29 -22.94 -4.28 -4.91
C THR A 29 -22.12 -3.67 -3.78
N ARG A 30 -22.62 -3.83 -2.56
CA ARG A 30 -21.99 -3.34 -1.31
C ARG A 30 -22.11 -4.40 -0.21
N ALA A 31 -21.08 -4.51 0.63
CA ALA A 31 -21.16 -5.21 1.90
C ALA A 31 -20.81 -4.27 3.05
N SER A 32 -21.47 -4.46 4.18
CA SER A 32 -21.16 -3.81 5.45
C SER A 32 -20.86 -4.88 6.49
N PHE A 33 -19.84 -4.64 7.30
CA PHE A 33 -19.41 -5.54 8.37
C PHE A 33 -19.60 -4.90 9.76
N VAL A 34 -20.38 -3.82 9.84
CA VAL A 34 -20.62 -3.06 11.07
C VAL A 34 -21.28 -3.90 12.17
N ASP A 35 -22.08 -4.89 11.79
CA ASP A 35 -22.76 -5.79 12.72
C ASP A 35 -21.93 -7.03 13.07
N ASP A 36 -20.77 -7.22 12.45
CA ASP A 36 -19.85 -8.32 12.79
C ASP A 36 -18.84 -7.82 13.83
N PRO A 37 -18.86 -8.30 15.08
CA PRO A 37 -18.01 -7.77 16.15
C PRO A 37 -16.52 -7.91 15.89
N ASP A 38 -16.11 -8.89 15.08
CA ASP A 38 -14.69 -9.10 14.72
C ASP A 38 -14.22 -8.16 13.60
N LEU A 39 -15.14 -7.67 12.78
CA LEU A 39 -14.83 -6.89 11.57
C LEU A 39 -15.27 -5.43 11.67
N ALA A 40 -16.09 -5.08 12.64
CA ALA A 40 -16.65 -3.73 12.84
C ALA A 40 -15.57 -2.65 13.08
N ALA A 41 -14.37 -3.05 13.51
CA ALA A 41 -13.26 -2.12 13.76
C ALA A 41 -12.69 -1.46 12.49
N GLY A 42 -13.04 -1.97 11.31
CA GLY A 42 -12.72 -1.38 10.01
C GLY A 42 -11.61 -2.10 9.25
N ILE A 43 -11.79 -2.10 7.92
CA ILE A 43 -10.82 -2.65 6.95
C ILE A 43 -9.62 -1.70 6.85
N ARG A 44 -8.42 -2.26 6.79
CA ARG A 44 -7.17 -1.51 6.63
C ARG A 44 -6.55 -1.67 5.25
N ALA A 45 -6.46 -2.89 4.77
CA ALA A 45 -5.97 -3.18 3.42
C ALA A 45 -6.67 -4.41 2.85
N ILE A 46 -6.57 -4.56 1.54
CA ILE A 46 -7.09 -5.72 0.82
C ILE A 46 -6.07 -6.21 -0.20
N ALA A 47 -6.03 -7.52 -0.39
CA ALA A 47 -5.43 -8.18 -1.53
C ALA A 47 -6.45 -9.12 -2.15
N ALA A 48 -6.26 -9.47 -3.43
CA ALA A 48 -7.22 -10.30 -4.12
C ALA A 48 -6.54 -11.35 -4.97
N GLU A 49 -7.01 -12.59 -4.85
CA GLU A 49 -6.53 -13.73 -5.61
C GLU A 49 -7.64 -14.77 -5.76
N ASP A 50 -7.68 -15.47 -6.90
CA ASP A 50 -8.54 -16.62 -7.18
C ASP A 50 -10.04 -16.43 -6.85
N GLY A 51 -10.56 -15.23 -7.08
CA GLY A 51 -11.97 -14.92 -6.83
C GLY A 51 -12.29 -14.58 -5.38
N TYR A 52 -11.28 -14.41 -4.54
CA TYR A 52 -11.40 -13.99 -3.17
C TYR A 52 -10.72 -12.65 -2.90
N ILE A 53 -11.23 -11.94 -1.90
CA ILE A 53 -10.64 -10.77 -1.28
C ILE A 53 -10.16 -11.19 0.10
N TYR A 54 -8.91 -10.87 0.40
CA TYR A 54 -8.31 -11.04 1.71
C TYR A 54 -8.14 -9.67 2.33
N ALA A 55 -8.80 -9.43 3.45
CA ALA A 55 -8.83 -8.13 4.08
C ALA A 55 -8.25 -8.18 5.50
N SER A 56 -7.41 -7.21 5.83
CA SER A 56 -6.95 -6.97 7.20
C SER A 56 -7.88 -6.01 7.92
N PHE A 57 -8.07 -6.23 9.22
CA PHE A 57 -8.93 -5.41 10.07
C PHE A 57 -8.18 -4.96 11.32
N TYR A 58 -8.56 -3.82 11.85
CA TYR A 58 -8.23 -3.49 13.23
C TYR A 58 -8.76 -4.57 14.16
N GLY A 59 -8.07 -4.80 15.28
CA GLY A 59 -8.46 -5.86 16.21
C GLY A 59 -7.81 -7.22 15.90
N GLY A 60 -6.85 -7.28 14.95
CA GLY A 60 -6.04 -8.48 14.73
C GLY A 60 -6.73 -9.59 13.92
N VAL A 61 -7.72 -9.23 13.10
CA VAL A 61 -8.49 -10.20 12.30
C VAL A 61 -8.15 -10.06 10.81
N VAL A 62 -8.05 -11.20 10.14
CA VAL A 62 -8.03 -11.30 8.67
C VAL A 62 -9.29 -12.03 8.21
N ALA A 63 -9.92 -11.57 7.14
CA ALA A 63 -11.08 -12.21 6.55
C ALA A 63 -10.83 -12.64 5.10
N LYS A 64 -11.35 -13.81 4.73
CA LYS A 64 -11.50 -14.30 3.37
C LYS A 64 -12.93 -14.03 2.92
N ILE A 65 -13.08 -13.24 1.87
CA ILE A 65 -14.36 -12.74 1.38
C ILE A 65 -14.51 -13.17 -0.07
N ASN A 66 -15.62 -13.73 -0.44
CA ASN A 66 -15.92 -14.10 -1.81
C ASN A 66 -16.12 -12.84 -2.66
N ALA A 67 -15.32 -12.66 -3.71
CA ALA A 67 -15.32 -11.44 -4.51
C ALA A 67 -16.62 -11.22 -5.33
N ASN A 68 -17.39 -12.28 -5.58
CA ASN A 68 -18.64 -12.17 -6.34
C ASN A 68 -19.84 -11.83 -5.45
N THR A 69 -19.90 -12.44 -4.27
CA THR A 69 -21.04 -12.33 -3.35
C THR A 69 -20.81 -11.36 -2.21
N LEU A 70 -19.55 -10.95 -1.97
CA LEU A 70 -19.06 -10.16 -0.86
C LEU A 70 -19.37 -10.81 0.53
N LYS A 71 -19.64 -12.09 0.56
CA LYS A 71 -19.84 -12.83 1.81
C LYS A 71 -18.50 -13.24 2.41
N VAL A 72 -18.37 -13.05 3.71
CA VAL A 72 -17.25 -13.58 4.50
C VAL A 72 -17.36 -15.11 4.54
N GLU A 73 -16.33 -15.80 4.08
CA GLU A 73 -16.28 -17.27 4.10
C GLU A 73 -15.46 -17.79 5.28
N LYS A 74 -14.38 -17.09 5.63
CA LYS A 74 -13.53 -17.44 6.77
C LYS A 74 -13.07 -16.17 7.49
N LYS A 75 -12.85 -16.29 8.79
CA LYS A 75 -12.17 -15.29 9.64
C LYS A 75 -11.02 -15.98 10.38
N LEU A 76 -9.91 -15.29 10.52
CA LEU A 76 -8.77 -15.71 11.32
C LEU A 76 -8.42 -14.59 12.30
N ALA A 77 -8.70 -14.78 13.57
CA ALA A 77 -8.16 -13.95 14.63
C ALA A 77 -6.71 -14.41 14.90
N ILE A 78 -5.75 -13.53 14.66
CA ILE A 78 -4.34 -13.86 14.80
C ILE A 78 -3.93 -13.59 16.25
N GLU A 79 -3.36 -14.60 16.91
CA GLU A 79 -2.83 -14.43 18.26
C GLU A 79 -1.72 -13.38 18.28
N ASN A 80 -1.84 -12.41 19.18
CA ASN A 80 -0.98 -11.20 19.23
C ASN A 80 -1.05 -10.31 17.97
N GLY A 81 -2.06 -10.49 17.13
CA GLY A 81 -2.47 -9.53 16.11
C GLY A 81 -3.22 -8.37 16.75
N TYR A 82 -2.93 -7.14 16.33
CA TYR A 82 -3.56 -5.94 16.87
C TYR A 82 -4.09 -5.04 15.74
N ASN A 83 -3.40 -3.97 15.41
CA ASN A 83 -3.78 -3.13 14.28
C ASN A 83 -3.07 -3.66 13.03
N LEU A 84 -3.77 -4.54 12.32
CA LEU A 84 -3.27 -5.06 11.06
C LEU A 84 -3.41 -4.00 9.99
N GLU A 85 -2.34 -3.80 9.21
CA GLU A 85 -2.28 -2.81 8.13
C GLU A 85 -2.17 -3.52 6.78
N GLY A 86 -1.14 -3.23 5.98
CA GLY A 86 -0.97 -3.76 4.64
C GLY A 86 -1.06 -5.28 4.53
N VAL A 87 -1.57 -5.74 3.39
CA VAL A 87 -1.60 -7.16 3.01
C VAL A 87 -1.07 -7.33 1.59
N ALA A 88 -0.38 -8.44 1.34
CA ALA A 88 0.07 -8.86 0.02
C ALA A 88 0.04 -10.39 -0.07
N ILE A 89 -0.08 -10.93 -1.29
CA ILE A 89 -0.15 -12.37 -1.51
C ILE A 89 1.00 -12.77 -2.44
N SER A 90 1.73 -13.81 -2.04
CA SER A 90 2.71 -14.48 -2.89
C SER A 90 2.75 -15.96 -2.56
N ASN A 91 2.85 -16.80 -3.58
CA ASN A 91 3.00 -18.26 -3.46
C ASN A 91 1.95 -18.91 -2.53
N ASN A 92 0.68 -18.54 -2.69
CA ASN A 92 -0.46 -19.01 -1.88
C ASN A 92 -0.35 -18.69 -0.37
N MET A 93 0.46 -17.68 -0.03
CA MET A 93 0.60 -17.15 1.32
C MET A 93 0.14 -15.70 1.37
N LEU A 94 -0.61 -15.34 2.41
CA LEU A 94 -0.97 -13.97 2.71
C LEU A 94 -0.02 -13.41 3.75
N TYR A 95 0.66 -12.32 3.42
CA TYR A 95 1.50 -11.54 4.30
C TYR A 95 0.68 -10.41 4.88
N VAL A 96 0.75 -10.21 6.20
CA VAL A 96 -0.10 -9.25 6.93
C VAL A 96 0.76 -8.46 7.90
N ALA A 97 0.84 -7.16 7.72
CA ALA A 97 1.58 -6.27 8.61
C ALA A 97 0.85 -6.08 9.95
N ASN A 98 1.55 -6.25 11.07
CA ASN A 98 1.08 -6.01 12.43
C ASN A 98 1.78 -4.76 12.99
N SER A 99 1.14 -3.63 12.87
CA SER A 99 1.78 -2.32 12.93
C SER A 99 1.95 -1.81 14.37
N TYR A 100 0.88 -1.72 15.14
CA TYR A 100 0.94 -1.17 16.50
C TYR A 100 -0.20 -1.69 17.38
N LYS A 101 -0.07 -1.44 18.69
CA LYS A 101 -1.12 -1.64 19.70
C LYS A 101 -1.17 -0.46 20.65
N GLN A 102 -2.26 -0.37 21.40
CA GLN A 102 -2.35 0.55 22.54
C GLN A 102 -2.15 -0.20 23.86
N VAL A 103 -1.30 0.35 24.71
CA VAL A 103 -1.08 -0.12 26.10
C VAL A 103 -1.14 1.10 27.01
N ASP A 104 -2.08 1.11 27.93
CA ASP A 104 -2.29 2.23 28.86
C ASP A 104 -2.41 3.60 28.17
N GLY A 105 -3.14 3.63 27.04
CA GLY A 105 -3.35 4.83 26.22
C GLY A 105 -2.13 5.29 25.40
N LYS A 106 -1.03 4.54 25.41
CA LYS A 106 0.18 4.82 24.61
C LYS A 106 0.26 3.91 23.40
N TRP A 107 0.76 4.46 22.31
CA TRP A 107 1.09 3.68 21.11
C TRP A 107 2.37 2.89 21.34
N VAL A 108 2.32 1.59 21.08
CA VAL A 108 3.47 0.68 21.07
C VAL A 108 3.56 0.11 19.66
N TYR A 109 4.59 0.51 18.94
CA TYR A 109 4.85 0.01 17.59
C TYR A 109 5.43 -1.40 17.65
N LEU A 110 4.96 -2.25 16.75
CA LEU A 110 5.35 -3.65 16.62
C LEU A 110 6.30 -3.82 15.42
N ASN A 111 6.82 -5.01 15.25
CA ASN A 111 7.78 -5.31 14.19
C ASN A 111 7.52 -6.69 13.58
N ASP A 112 6.26 -7.01 13.37
CA ASP A 112 5.84 -8.32 12.91
C ASP A 112 5.13 -8.26 11.56
N VAL A 113 5.43 -9.22 10.68
CA VAL A 113 4.57 -9.62 9.55
C VAL A 113 4.12 -11.06 9.79
N PHE A 114 2.83 -11.29 9.74
CA PHE A 114 2.24 -12.62 9.81
C PHE A 114 2.16 -13.25 8.43
N VAL A 115 2.46 -14.53 8.31
CA VAL A 115 2.29 -15.32 7.09
C VAL A 115 1.17 -16.32 7.32
N VAL A 116 0.10 -16.19 6.54
CA VAL A 116 -1.09 -17.03 6.62
C VAL A 116 -1.16 -17.92 5.38
N ASP A 117 -1.29 -19.22 5.56
CA ASP A 117 -1.51 -20.19 4.49
C ASP A 117 -2.94 -20.05 3.96
N LEU A 118 -3.11 -19.74 2.66
CA LEU A 118 -4.42 -19.48 2.07
C LEU A 118 -5.28 -20.73 1.89
N ALA A 119 -4.66 -21.90 1.74
CA ALA A 119 -5.38 -23.17 1.56
C ALA A 119 -6.07 -23.59 2.86
N THR A 120 -5.34 -23.55 3.98
CA THR A 120 -5.85 -23.91 5.30
C THR A 120 -6.51 -22.74 6.00
N PHE A 121 -6.11 -21.52 5.67
CA PHE A 121 -6.47 -20.25 6.30
C PHE A 121 -6.07 -20.24 7.79
N THR A 122 -4.79 -20.58 8.04
CA THR A 122 -4.18 -20.63 9.36
C THR A 122 -2.87 -19.89 9.38
N LEU A 123 -2.50 -19.35 10.54
CA LEU A 123 -1.18 -18.73 10.74
C LEU A 123 -0.09 -19.80 10.57
N LYS A 124 0.87 -19.54 9.69
CA LYS A 124 2.00 -20.42 9.42
C LYS A 124 3.28 -19.93 10.08
N GLU A 125 3.52 -18.63 10.02
CA GLU A 125 4.77 -18.04 10.46
C GLU A 125 4.58 -16.59 10.92
N LYS A 126 5.52 -16.11 11.73
CA LYS A 126 5.64 -14.73 12.16
C LYS A 126 7.07 -14.27 11.87
N LEU A 127 7.20 -13.25 11.02
CA LEU A 127 8.47 -12.69 10.60
C LEU A 127 8.81 -11.44 11.40
N ALA A 128 10.08 -11.31 11.80
CA ALA A 128 10.59 -10.07 12.37
C ALA A 128 11.01 -9.12 11.24
N VAL A 129 10.46 -7.91 11.26
CA VAL A 129 10.70 -6.85 10.26
C VAL A 129 11.03 -5.52 10.95
N ALA A 130 11.20 -4.44 10.19
CA ALA A 130 11.37 -3.10 10.75
C ALA A 130 10.10 -2.66 11.52
N THR A 131 10.29 -1.76 12.46
CA THR A 131 9.26 -1.27 13.38
C THR A 131 8.12 -0.56 12.64
N ASN A 132 6.89 -0.84 13.06
CA ASN A 132 5.68 -0.26 12.50
C ASN A 132 5.48 -0.61 11.00
N PRO A 133 5.47 -1.92 10.63
CA PRO A 133 5.21 -2.33 9.26
C PRO A 133 3.81 -1.88 8.84
N ASN A 134 3.71 -1.25 7.65
CA ASN A 134 2.46 -0.59 7.27
C ASN A 134 2.02 -0.93 5.85
N VAL A 135 2.87 -0.74 4.85
CA VAL A 135 2.50 -0.96 3.44
C VAL A 135 3.19 -2.22 2.93
N LEU A 136 2.40 -3.13 2.37
CA LEU A 136 2.90 -4.30 1.66
C LEU A 136 2.50 -4.23 0.19
N MET A 137 3.39 -4.64 -0.68
CA MET A 137 3.17 -4.79 -2.11
C MET A 137 3.86 -6.07 -2.58
N GLU A 138 3.20 -6.84 -3.42
CA GLU A 138 3.80 -7.98 -4.11
C GLU A 138 4.21 -7.56 -5.51
N GLU A 139 5.41 -7.97 -5.93
CA GLU A 139 5.90 -7.86 -7.30
C GLU A 139 6.98 -8.92 -7.55
N ASP A 140 6.89 -9.64 -8.64
CA ASP A 140 7.84 -10.69 -9.06
C ASP A 140 8.13 -11.72 -7.93
N ASP A 141 7.06 -12.24 -7.31
CA ASP A 141 7.10 -13.17 -6.17
C ASP A 141 7.88 -12.65 -4.93
N LYS A 142 8.10 -11.34 -4.80
CA LYS A 142 8.69 -10.69 -3.63
C LYS A 142 7.65 -9.83 -2.92
N ILE A 143 7.79 -9.73 -1.62
CA ILE A 143 6.98 -8.81 -0.82
C ILE A 143 7.83 -7.61 -0.43
N PHE A 144 7.46 -6.44 -0.96
CA PHE A 144 8.03 -5.16 -0.57
C PHE A 144 7.27 -4.61 0.62
N LEU A 145 8.00 -4.13 1.62
CA LEU A 145 7.46 -3.61 2.87
C LEU A 145 7.98 -2.20 3.12
N ILE A 146 7.09 -1.24 3.35
CA ILE A 146 7.42 0.04 3.98
C ILE A 146 6.98 0.00 5.44
N ALA A 147 7.94 0.19 6.35
CA ALA A 147 7.72 0.30 7.78
C ALA A 147 7.86 1.77 8.21
N TRP A 148 6.81 2.32 8.82
CA TRP A 148 6.74 3.72 9.27
C TRP A 148 7.49 3.90 10.59
N ASP A 149 8.78 3.55 10.59
CA ASP A 149 9.64 3.70 11.78
C ASP A 149 9.98 5.18 11.96
N TYR A 150 9.36 5.79 12.94
CA TYR A 150 9.54 7.21 13.24
C TYR A 150 10.89 7.53 13.91
N SER A 151 11.75 6.53 14.17
CA SER A 151 13.12 6.76 14.63
C SER A 151 14.07 7.22 13.50
N PHE A 152 13.69 6.98 12.23
CA PHE A 152 14.44 7.36 11.03
C PHE A 152 13.89 8.62 10.35
N VAL A 153 13.65 9.68 11.12
CA VAL A 153 12.98 10.90 10.65
C VAL A 153 13.75 11.62 9.53
N GLU A 154 15.07 11.52 9.52
CA GLU A 154 15.94 12.19 8.54
C GLU A 154 16.11 11.38 7.26
N GLU A 155 16.13 10.04 7.35
CA GLU A 155 16.32 9.15 6.20
C GLU A 155 14.97 8.75 5.56
N GLY A 156 13.89 8.78 6.31
CA GLY A 156 12.56 8.34 5.89
C GLY A 156 12.20 6.92 6.36
N TYR A 157 11.06 6.43 5.90
CA TYR A 157 10.54 5.12 6.30
C TYR A 157 11.36 3.98 5.73
N VAL A 158 11.58 2.95 6.53
CA VAL A 158 12.41 1.79 6.16
C VAL A 158 11.72 0.99 5.05
N LEU A 159 12.46 0.71 3.98
CA LEU A 159 12.03 -0.15 2.88
C LEU A 159 12.77 -1.50 2.95
N GLN A 160 11.99 -2.58 3.02
CA GLN A 160 12.48 -3.95 3.09
C GLN A 160 11.91 -4.81 1.96
N ILE A 161 12.59 -5.90 1.64
CA ILE A 161 12.07 -7.01 0.85
C ILE A 161 12.00 -8.25 1.74
N ILE A 162 10.89 -8.98 1.65
CA ILE A 162 10.73 -10.34 2.14
C ILE A 162 10.79 -11.26 0.92
N ASP A 163 11.67 -12.25 0.91
CA ASP A 163 11.85 -13.19 -0.19
C ASP A 163 11.23 -14.56 0.13
N PRO A 164 10.00 -14.86 -0.32
CA PRO A 164 9.33 -16.14 -0.07
C PRO A 164 10.11 -17.36 -0.59
N ALA A 165 10.82 -17.21 -1.70
CA ALA A 165 11.62 -18.28 -2.29
C ALA A 165 12.88 -18.62 -1.46
N ASN A 166 13.32 -17.67 -0.62
CA ASN A 166 14.47 -17.84 0.27
C ASN A 166 14.02 -17.86 1.75
N SER A 167 13.07 -18.72 2.09
CA SER A 167 12.58 -18.92 3.46
C SER A 167 12.15 -17.62 4.16
N ASN A 168 11.51 -16.72 3.41
CA ASN A 168 11.07 -15.41 3.89
C ASN A 168 12.21 -14.52 4.44
N GLU A 169 13.42 -14.62 3.87
CA GLU A 169 14.53 -13.75 4.24
C GLU A 169 14.12 -12.26 4.11
N VAL A 170 14.39 -11.49 5.15
CA VAL A 170 14.09 -10.06 5.21
C VAL A 170 15.35 -9.24 4.98
N THR A 171 15.34 -8.38 3.97
CA THR A 171 16.50 -7.54 3.61
C THR A 171 16.11 -6.07 3.56
N ASN A 172 16.88 -5.19 4.21
CA ASN A 172 16.76 -3.75 4.06
C ASN A 172 17.35 -3.31 2.71
N ILE A 173 16.60 -2.50 1.95
CA ILE A 173 17.05 -2.00 0.65
C ILE A 173 17.07 -0.47 0.56
N GLY A 174 16.64 0.24 1.59
CA GLY A 174 16.67 1.70 1.64
C GLY A 174 15.49 2.31 2.38
N HIS A 175 15.03 3.45 1.88
CA HIS A 175 13.93 4.23 2.47
C HIS A 175 12.94 4.67 1.40
N ALA A 176 11.65 4.63 1.72
CA ALA A 176 10.60 5.13 0.84
C ALA A 176 9.33 5.48 1.65
N THR A 177 8.58 6.45 1.15
CA THR A 177 7.24 6.80 1.64
C THR A 177 6.16 6.11 0.80
N TYR A 178 6.41 6.01 -0.51
CA TYR A 178 5.50 5.38 -1.47
C TYR A 178 6.29 4.46 -2.40
N MET A 179 5.64 3.40 -2.85
CA MET A 179 6.15 2.46 -3.83
C MET A 179 5.04 2.04 -4.79
N ALA A 180 5.41 1.81 -6.04
CA ALA A 180 4.60 1.18 -7.07
C ALA A 180 5.53 0.43 -8.03
N ALA A 181 5.05 -0.60 -8.68
CA ALA A 181 5.88 -1.43 -9.56
C ALA A 181 5.28 -1.57 -10.94
N ASP A 182 6.15 -1.83 -11.91
CA ASP A 182 5.82 -2.26 -13.26
C ASP A 182 6.95 -3.13 -13.81
N ASP A 183 6.66 -4.36 -14.17
CA ASP A 183 7.63 -5.39 -14.53
C ASP A 183 8.71 -5.56 -13.42
N ASP A 184 9.98 -5.43 -13.79
CA ASP A 184 11.12 -5.61 -12.89
C ASP A 184 11.51 -4.35 -12.10
N VAL A 185 10.74 -3.27 -12.20
CA VAL A 185 11.09 -1.96 -11.65
C VAL A 185 10.10 -1.54 -10.58
N VAL A 186 10.60 -1.31 -9.38
CA VAL A 186 9.86 -0.65 -8.31
C VAL A 186 10.23 0.83 -8.31
N TYR A 187 9.25 1.68 -8.57
CA TYR A 187 9.35 3.13 -8.45
C TYR A 187 9.15 3.53 -6.99
N LEU A 188 9.97 4.45 -6.51
CA LEU A 188 10.02 4.84 -5.11
C LEU A 188 9.96 6.37 -4.97
N ILE A 189 9.17 6.85 -4.04
CA ILE A 189 9.22 8.23 -3.56
C ILE A 189 9.60 8.19 -2.09
N ASN A 190 10.68 8.87 -1.72
CA ASN A 190 10.99 9.18 -0.33
C ASN A 190 10.67 10.66 -0.07
N SER A 191 9.54 10.91 0.59
CA SER A 191 9.00 12.24 0.86
C SER A 191 9.27 12.60 2.31
N LEU A 192 10.24 13.51 2.52
CA LEU A 192 10.68 13.96 3.83
C LEU A 192 10.11 15.34 4.14
N THR A 193 9.38 15.48 5.24
CA THR A 193 8.84 16.76 5.66
C THR A 193 9.44 17.18 6.99
N ASN A 194 10.16 18.30 6.98
CA ASN A 194 10.66 18.93 8.20
C ASN A 194 9.56 19.79 8.85
N TRP A 195 8.98 19.28 9.92
CA TRP A 195 7.96 19.94 10.71
C TRP A 195 8.51 20.93 11.75
N ASN A 196 9.85 20.96 11.96
CA ASN A 196 10.48 21.85 12.93
C ASN A 196 10.66 23.27 12.41
N VAL A 197 10.28 23.53 11.15
CA VAL A 197 10.30 24.87 10.53
C VAL A 197 8.89 25.30 10.16
N ASN A 198 8.65 26.62 10.10
CA ASN A 198 7.33 27.16 9.75
C ASN A 198 7.48 28.20 8.62
N PRO A 199 6.89 27.97 7.43
CA PRO A 199 6.12 26.79 7.06
C PRO A 199 6.98 25.51 6.98
N ALA A 200 6.35 24.34 7.20
CA ALA A 200 7.03 23.06 7.02
C ALA A 200 7.58 22.91 5.60
N VAL A 201 8.74 22.30 5.49
CA VAL A 201 9.43 22.10 4.20
C VAL A 201 9.47 20.61 3.85
N THR A 202 8.96 20.27 2.68
CA THR A 202 9.02 18.91 2.12
C THR A 202 10.14 18.83 1.08
N THR A 203 10.83 17.69 1.05
CA THR A 203 11.79 17.31 0.01
C THR A 203 11.46 15.91 -0.48
N ASN A 204 11.29 15.74 -1.78
CA ASN A 204 11.00 14.45 -2.41
C ASN A 204 12.22 13.94 -3.17
N HIS A 205 12.57 12.68 -2.93
CA HIS A 205 13.55 11.94 -3.70
C HIS A 205 12.83 10.84 -4.47
N PHE A 206 13.10 10.81 -5.77
CA PHE A 206 12.55 9.83 -6.70
C PHE A 206 13.66 8.84 -7.08
N SER A 207 13.41 7.56 -6.91
CA SER A 207 14.40 6.51 -7.16
C SER A 207 13.73 5.25 -7.70
N THR A 208 14.51 4.28 -8.16
CA THR A 208 14.01 2.99 -8.59
C THR A 208 14.80 1.85 -7.97
N TYR A 209 14.13 0.74 -7.73
CA TYR A 209 14.78 -0.51 -7.40
C TYR A 209 14.54 -1.52 -8.52
N ASN A 210 15.59 -2.14 -9.04
CA ASN A 210 15.46 -3.21 -10.03
C ASN A 210 15.49 -4.56 -9.33
N ILE A 211 14.40 -5.34 -9.49
CA ILE A 211 14.19 -6.61 -8.77
C ILE A 211 15.18 -7.67 -9.23
N LYS A 212 15.46 -7.76 -10.53
CA LYS A 212 16.36 -8.79 -11.09
C LYS A 212 17.82 -8.55 -10.73
N THR A 213 18.27 -7.31 -10.82
CA THR A 213 19.67 -6.96 -10.50
C THR A 213 19.88 -6.67 -9.01
N LYS A 214 18.81 -6.58 -8.23
CA LYS A 214 18.80 -6.24 -6.80
C LYS A 214 19.53 -4.92 -6.51
N THR A 215 19.33 -3.92 -7.37
CA THR A 215 20.03 -2.63 -7.28
C THR A 215 19.08 -1.48 -7.07
N LEU A 216 19.36 -0.65 -6.07
CA LEU A 216 18.71 0.63 -5.83
C LEU A 216 19.45 1.71 -6.66
N ASN A 217 18.73 2.33 -7.60
CA ASN A 217 19.20 3.48 -8.36
C ASN A 217 18.67 4.76 -7.71
N GLN A 218 19.55 5.55 -7.13
CA GLN A 218 19.23 6.81 -6.46
C GLN A 218 18.95 7.98 -7.42
N SER A 219 19.22 7.81 -8.72
CA SER A 219 18.89 8.83 -9.72
C SER A 219 17.38 8.92 -9.91
N SER A 220 16.88 10.15 -10.05
CA SER A 220 15.45 10.37 -10.31
C SER A 220 15.00 9.61 -11.55
N PHE A 221 13.86 8.92 -11.45
CA PHE A 221 13.19 8.36 -12.62
C PHE A 221 12.42 9.42 -13.42
N LEU A 222 12.18 10.60 -12.86
CA LEU A 222 11.58 11.73 -13.56
C LEU A 222 12.65 12.43 -14.40
N LYS A 223 12.28 12.85 -15.62
CA LYS A 223 13.14 13.61 -16.52
C LYS A 223 13.14 15.11 -16.21
N ASP A 224 14.01 15.85 -16.90
CA ASP A 224 14.19 17.29 -16.70
C ASP A 224 12.95 18.14 -17.04
N ASP A 225 11.99 17.58 -17.78
CA ASP A 225 10.70 18.22 -18.09
C ASP A 225 9.66 18.09 -16.98
N ALA A 226 9.98 17.37 -15.89
CA ALA A 226 9.08 17.23 -14.74
C ALA A 226 8.86 18.59 -14.05
N PRO A 227 7.59 18.87 -13.63
CA PRO A 227 7.28 20.09 -12.89
C PRO A 227 8.11 20.22 -11.62
N LYS A 228 8.84 21.33 -11.50
CA LYS A 228 9.81 21.56 -10.41
C LYS A 228 9.19 21.54 -9.01
N GLU A 229 7.93 21.93 -8.91
CA GLU A 229 7.20 21.91 -7.64
C GLU A 229 7.09 20.51 -7.04
N LEU A 230 7.14 19.44 -7.83
CA LEU A 230 7.13 18.06 -7.31
C LEU A 230 8.29 17.78 -6.35
N ALA A 231 9.41 18.44 -6.49
CA ALA A 231 10.55 18.26 -5.58
C ALA A 231 10.24 18.71 -4.14
N THR A 232 9.25 19.58 -3.95
CA THR A 232 8.97 20.23 -2.66
C THR A 232 7.51 20.21 -2.24
N THR A 233 6.61 19.63 -3.03
CA THR A 233 5.21 19.47 -2.68
C THR A 233 5.00 18.12 -2.01
N SER A 234 4.27 18.09 -0.89
CA SER A 234 3.94 16.82 -0.21
C SER A 234 3.23 15.86 -1.16
N THR A 235 3.78 14.68 -1.32
CA THR A 235 3.16 13.61 -2.11
C THR A 235 2.16 12.83 -1.26
N SER A 236 1.16 12.24 -1.91
CA SER A 236 0.10 11.46 -1.26
C SER A 236 -0.18 10.12 -1.94
N MET A 237 0.36 9.92 -3.13
CA MET A 237 0.13 8.72 -3.93
C MET A 237 1.27 8.49 -4.92
N LEU A 238 1.62 7.24 -5.14
CA LEU A 238 2.37 6.76 -6.30
C LEU A 238 1.67 5.52 -6.83
N GLN A 239 1.32 5.52 -8.11
CA GLN A 239 0.68 4.38 -8.79
C GLN A 239 1.24 4.25 -10.21
N VAL A 240 1.27 3.04 -10.70
CA VAL A 240 1.60 2.75 -12.10
C VAL A 240 0.40 2.07 -12.75
N ASN A 241 0.13 2.40 -14.00
CA ASN A 241 -0.89 1.73 -14.80
C ASN A 241 -0.24 0.53 -15.50
N ASP A 242 -0.57 -0.67 -15.07
CA ASP A 242 0.00 -1.94 -15.58
C ASP A 242 -0.21 -2.16 -17.08
N ASP A 243 -1.15 -1.44 -17.73
CA ASP A 243 -1.45 -1.64 -19.15
C ASP A 243 -0.49 -0.87 -20.07
N ASN A 244 0.07 0.25 -19.61
CA ASN A 244 0.91 1.11 -20.43
C ASN A 244 2.18 1.62 -19.71
N GLY A 245 2.33 1.29 -18.43
CA GLY A 245 3.45 1.72 -17.61
C GLY A 245 3.42 3.20 -17.22
N ASP A 246 2.34 3.94 -17.47
CA ASP A 246 2.26 5.34 -17.07
C ASP A 246 2.26 5.49 -15.55
N ILE A 247 3.08 6.43 -15.07
CA ILE A 247 3.30 6.70 -13.65
C ILE A 247 2.42 7.87 -13.22
N TYR A 248 1.71 7.71 -12.10
CA TYR A 248 0.83 8.72 -11.52
C TYR A 248 1.30 9.10 -10.12
N ILE A 249 1.61 10.38 -9.91
CA ILE A 249 2.02 10.93 -8.62
C ILE A 249 0.93 11.88 -8.12
N GLY A 250 0.35 11.56 -6.96
CA GLY A 250 -0.59 12.44 -6.28
C GLY A 250 0.13 13.37 -5.32
N THR A 251 -0.37 14.60 -5.21
CA THR A 251 0.10 15.59 -4.24
C THR A 251 -1.02 16.05 -3.34
N THR A 252 -0.67 16.52 -2.15
CA THR A 252 -1.60 17.10 -1.19
C THR A 252 -1.15 18.50 -0.77
N TYR A 253 -2.12 19.37 -0.58
CA TYR A 253 -1.95 20.67 0.04
C TYR A 253 -2.67 20.74 1.40
N PHE A 254 -2.98 19.55 1.96
CA PHE A 254 -3.77 19.38 3.17
C PHE A 254 -5.12 20.13 3.07
N ALA A 255 -5.48 20.92 4.05
CA ALA A 255 -6.74 21.67 4.04
C ALA A 255 -6.73 22.90 3.11
N ALA A 256 -5.63 23.20 2.43
CA ALA A 256 -5.50 24.44 1.64
C ALA A 256 -6.07 24.35 0.21
N GLY A 257 -6.48 23.16 -0.25
CA GLY A 257 -7.06 22.98 -1.58
C GLY A 257 -7.07 21.52 -2.03
N ASN A 258 -7.51 21.31 -3.27
CA ASN A 258 -7.47 20.00 -3.90
C ASN A 258 -6.02 19.58 -4.20
N GLY A 259 -5.77 18.29 -4.11
CA GLY A 259 -4.55 17.68 -4.60
C GLY A 259 -4.49 17.66 -6.14
N ASN A 260 -3.32 17.49 -6.67
CA ASN A 260 -3.10 17.31 -8.10
C ASN A 260 -2.59 15.90 -8.39
N ILE A 261 -2.87 15.43 -9.59
CA ILE A 261 -2.26 14.24 -10.17
C ILE A 261 -1.31 14.69 -11.28
N TYR A 262 -0.09 14.17 -11.23
CA TYR A 262 0.93 14.33 -12.27
C TYR A 262 1.10 12.98 -12.95
N ARG A 263 0.97 12.97 -14.27
CA ARG A 263 1.11 11.78 -15.11
C ARG A 263 2.40 11.83 -15.90
N PHE A 264 3.13 10.75 -15.89
CA PHE A 264 4.38 10.56 -16.63
C PHE A 264 4.30 9.29 -17.46
N LYS A 265 5.06 9.23 -18.55
CA LYS A 265 5.34 7.98 -19.25
C LYS A 265 6.20 7.06 -18.38
N LYS A 266 6.23 5.76 -18.69
CA LYS A 266 7.13 4.77 -18.08
C LYS A 266 8.60 5.22 -18.03
N ASP A 267 9.05 6.00 -19.02
CA ASP A 267 10.42 6.52 -19.10
C ASP A 267 10.65 7.81 -18.30
N GLY A 268 9.67 8.28 -17.53
CA GLY A 268 9.74 9.47 -16.69
C GLY A 268 9.44 10.80 -17.40
N THR A 269 9.08 10.78 -18.70
CA THR A 269 8.70 11.99 -19.45
C THR A 269 7.36 12.51 -18.95
N PHE A 270 7.26 13.80 -18.64
CA PHE A 270 6.02 14.44 -18.19
C PHE A 270 4.94 14.43 -19.30
N ILE A 271 3.71 14.14 -18.94
CA ILE A 271 2.55 14.16 -19.85
C ILE A 271 1.61 15.31 -19.49
N GLU A 272 1.11 15.30 -18.25
CA GLU A 272 0.06 16.25 -17.84
C GLU A 272 -0.05 16.38 -16.32
N LYS A 273 -0.70 17.45 -15.88
CA LYS A 273 -1.11 17.70 -14.50
C LYS A 273 -2.60 18.07 -14.49
N PHE A 274 -3.34 17.51 -13.56
CA PHE A 274 -4.76 17.86 -13.40
C PHE A 274 -5.18 17.85 -11.91
N ASP A 275 -6.22 18.61 -11.60
CA ASP A 275 -6.85 18.63 -10.26
C ASP A 275 -7.62 17.32 -10.04
N CYS A 276 -7.41 16.68 -8.90
CA CYS A 276 -8.07 15.40 -8.58
C CYS A 276 -9.49 15.56 -8.01
N GLY A 277 -9.96 16.79 -7.81
CA GLY A 277 -11.29 17.10 -7.25
C GLY A 277 -11.41 16.82 -5.74
N GLY A 278 -10.32 16.49 -5.05
CA GLY A 278 -10.27 16.20 -3.63
C GLY A 278 -8.93 16.59 -3.00
N GLN A 279 -8.84 16.59 -1.66
CA GLN A 279 -7.65 17.08 -0.96
C GLN A 279 -6.46 16.12 -1.00
N ASN A 280 -6.71 14.82 -0.82
CA ASN A 280 -5.66 13.80 -0.65
C ASN A 280 -5.92 12.62 -1.56
N PRO A 281 -5.52 12.66 -2.85
CA PRO A 281 -5.56 11.47 -3.69
C PRO A 281 -4.63 10.42 -3.09
N ASN A 282 -5.16 9.25 -2.74
CA ASN A 282 -4.40 8.19 -2.06
C ASN A 282 -4.32 6.89 -2.85
N SER A 283 -5.09 6.77 -3.92
CA SER A 283 -5.04 5.63 -4.82
C SER A 283 -5.65 5.99 -6.18
N ALA A 284 -5.26 5.26 -7.22
CA ALA A 284 -5.87 5.32 -8.54
C ALA A 284 -6.28 3.92 -8.99
N VAL A 285 -7.37 3.84 -9.76
CA VAL A 285 -7.83 2.61 -10.40
C VAL A 285 -7.96 2.90 -11.89
N PHE A 286 -7.32 2.07 -12.70
CA PHE A 286 -7.32 2.20 -14.15
C PHE A 286 -8.36 1.26 -14.75
N PHE A 287 -9.14 1.77 -15.69
CA PHE A 287 -10.16 1.01 -16.41
C PHE A 287 -9.79 0.99 -17.90
N ASN A 288 -9.74 -0.17 -18.49
CA ASN A 288 -9.55 -0.39 -19.93
C ASN A 288 -10.84 -0.87 -20.56
#